data_334ffe05cf0ed535091481d41d328295
#
_entry.id   334ffe05cf0ed535091481d41d328295
#
_cell.length_a   1.000
_cell.length_b   1.000
_cell.length_c   1.000
_cell.angle_alpha   90.00
_cell.angle_beta   90.00
_cell.angle_gamma   90.00
#
_symmetry.space_group_name_H-M   'P 1'
#
loop_
_entity.id
_entity.type
_entity.pdbx_description
1 polymer ?
#
loop_
_entity_poly.entity_id
_entity_poly.type
_entity_poly.pdbx_seq_one_letter_code
_entity_poly.pdbx_strand_id
1 'polypeptide(L)'
;MARLRLMRAPLKYVQGSGALKEFYDYFKDLGKNWLFICSRSGHRACHDRLEESFGNSETHRHYEVFGGISSVGEIEKFRKMVRAENIDVVVGVGGGSAIDTAKATAHYEGKRVVIIPTVVATDAPCTGLSVIYNDDGSFNTYLFYPNNPDGVLVDSYVIAHAPVKFLVAGMGDALGTYFEARACYRTDAPSLENGGITRS
;
A
#
# COMPACT_ATOMS: atom_id res chain seq x y z
N MET A 1 30.81 -20.29 0.96
CA MET A 1 30.51 -18.86 1.11
C MET A 1 29.31 -18.72 2.04
N ALA A 2 29.33 -17.78 2.98
CA ALA A 2 28.17 -17.49 3.82
C ALA A 2 27.00 -17.02 2.92
N ARG A 3 25.82 -17.62 3.08
CA ARG A 3 24.61 -17.19 2.35
C ARG A 3 24.07 -15.93 3.03
N LEU A 4 24.13 -14.80 2.36
CA LEU A 4 23.48 -13.59 2.83
C LEU A 4 21.97 -13.70 2.62
N ARG A 5 21.20 -13.26 3.60
CA ARG A 5 19.74 -13.16 3.54
C ARG A 5 19.34 -11.72 3.78
N LEU A 6 18.47 -11.19 2.93
CA LEU A 6 17.91 -9.84 3.05
C LEU A 6 16.42 -9.97 3.34
N MET A 7 15.95 -9.26 4.36
CA MET A 7 14.53 -9.08 4.65
C MET A 7 14.24 -7.58 4.72
N ARG A 8 13.17 -7.15 4.07
CA ARG A 8 12.63 -5.79 4.17
C ARG A 8 11.22 -5.85 4.77
N ALA A 9 10.88 -4.88 5.58
CA ALA A 9 9.58 -4.74 6.21
C ALA A 9 9.17 -3.26 6.21
N PRO A 10 7.88 -2.92 6.39
CA PRO A 10 7.48 -1.55 6.68
C PRO A 10 8.22 -0.99 7.90
N LEU A 11 8.52 0.32 7.89
CA LEU A 11 9.21 0.94 9.04
C LEU A 11 8.35 0.88 10.31
N LYS A 12 7.03 0.98 10.17
CA LYS A 12 6.07 0.83 11.25
C LYS A 12 4.90 -0.03 10.80
N TYR A 13 4.55 -1.05 11.58
CA TYR A 13 3.37 -1.88 11.37
C TYR A 13 2.49 -1.84 12.60
N VAL A 14 1.24 -1.42 12.44
CA VAL A 14 0.23 -1.31 13.49
C VAL A 14 -0.95 -2.19 13.13
N GLN A 15 -1.39 -3.04 14.06
CA GLN A 15 -2.56 -3.90 13.84
C GLN A 15 -3.40 -3.99 15.11
N GLY A 16 -4.71 -3.84 14.96
CA GLY A 16 -5.66 -4.02 16.05
C GLY A 16 -7.08 -3.67 15.64
N SER A 17 -8.04 -4.07 16.47
CA SER A 17 -9.43 -3.66 16.26
C SER A 17 -9.61 -2.19 16.66
N GLY A 18 -10.09 -1.35 15.75
CA GLY A 18 -10.24 0.08 15.97
C GLY A 18 -8.94 0.88 15.83
N ALA A 19 -7.88 0.28 15.28
CA ALA A 19 -6.58 0.93 15.13
C ALA A 19 -6.62 2.26 14.35
N LEU A 20 -7.61 2.46 13.47
CA LEU A 20 -7.80 3.73 12.75
C LEU A 20 -7.98 4.94 13.68
N LYS A 21 -8.54 4.75 14.87
CA LYS A 21 -8.74 5.83 15.85
C LYS A 21 -7.42 6.35 16.44
N GLU A 22 -6.37 5.55 16.34
CA GLU A 22 -5.03 5.86 16.82
C GLU A 22 -4.08 6.27 15.68
N PHE A 23 -4.60 6.38 14.44
CA PHE A 23 -3.79 6.60 13.23
C PHE A 23 -2.86 7.81 13.38
N TYR A 24 -3.41 8.96 13.79
CA TYR A 24 -2.64 10.19 13.91
C TYR A 24 -1.50 10.06 14.92
N ASP A 25 -1.73 9.44 16.07
CA ASP A 25 -0.71 9.27 17.10
C ASP A 25 0.48 8.43 16.63
N TYR A 26 0.23 7.43 15.79
CA TYR A 26 1.30 6.62 15.24
C TYR A 26 2.09 7.29 14.13
N PHE A 27 1.48 8.22 13.37
CA PHE A 27 2.07 8.73 12.13
C PHE A 27 2.24 10.24 12.08
N LYS A 28 1.84 11.01 13.08
CA LYS A 28 1.87 12.50 13.12
C LYS A 28 3.23 13.12 12.79
N ASP A 29 4.32 12.42 13.08
CA ASP A 29 5.68 12.90 12.83
C ASP A 29 6.09 12.83 11.35
N LEU A 30 5.26 12.24 10.48
CA LEU A 30 5.57 12.11 9.06
C LEU A 30 5.31 13.39 8.26
N GLY A 31 4.39 14.26 8.71
CA GLY A 31 4.09 15.52 8.03
C GLY A 31 2.79 16.17 8.49
N LYS A 32 2.48 17.32 7.87
CA LYS A 32 1.28 18.11 8.17
C LYS A 32 0.23 18.09 7.05
N ASN A 33 0.66 17.89 5.82
CA ASN A 33 -0.21 17.89 4.63
C ASN A 33 -0.37 16.47 4.11
N TRP A 34 -1.58 15.94 4.17
CA TRP A 34 -1.89 14.52 3.91
C TRP A 34 -2.80 14.37 2.70
N LEU A 35 -2.45 13.47 1.80
CA LEU A 35 -3.31 13.05 0.68
C LEU A 35 -3.73 11.60 0.89
N PHE A 36 -5.01 11.37 1.09
CA PHE A 36 -5.61 10.04 1.19
C PHE A 36 -6.17 9.63 -0.17
N ILE A 37 -5.53 8.67 -0.81
CA ILE A 37 -5.97 8.04 -2.06
C ILE A 37 -6.82 6.83 -1.68
N CYS A 38 -8.13 6.94 -1.87
CA CYS A 38 -9.10 6.01 -1.33
C CYS A 38 -9.81 5.22 -2.42
N SER A 39 -9.97 3.91 -2.25
CA SER A 39 -11.04 3.23 -2.94
C SER A 39 -12.40 3.76 -2.43
N ARG A 40 -13.44 3.72 -3.26
CA ARG A 40 -14.79 4.20 -2.85
C ARG A 40 -15.30 3.53 -1.58
N SER A 41 -15.10 2.21 -1.46
CA SER A 41 -15.46 1.46 -0.25
C SER A 41 -14.53 1.76 0.91
N GLY A 42 -13.23 1.95 0.66
CA GLY A 42 -12.24 2.32 1.66
C GLY A 42 -12.52 3.68 2.28
N HIS A 43 -12.84 4.69 1.46
CA HIS A 43 -13.26 6.00 1.95
C HIS A 43 -14.46 5.87 2.91
N ARG A 44 -15.51 5.18 2.47
CA ARG A 44 -16.71 4.99 3.29
C ARG A 44 -16.45 4.26 4.61
N ALA A 45 -15.52 3.30 4.63
CA ALA A 45 -15.24 2.50 5.80
C ALA A 45 -14.30 3.21 6.81
N CYS A 46 -13.43 4.10 6.33
CA CYS A 46 -12.33 4.61 7.13
C CYS A 46 -12.41 6.10 7.45
N HIS A 47 -13.07 6.91 6.61
CA HIS A 47 -13.04 8.38 6.67
C HIS A 47 -13.36 8.93 8.07
N ASP A 48 -14.52 8.58 8.64
CA ASP A 48 -14.97 9.17 9.90
C ASP A 48 -14.05 8.79 11.07
N ARG A 49 -13.51 7.57 11.05
CA ARG A 49 -12.55 7.12 12.08
C ARG A 49 -11.20 7.79 11.95
N LEU A 50 -10.77 8.07 10.72
CA LEU A 50 -9.56 8.84 10.47
C LEU A 50 -9.73 10.28 10.95
N GLU A 51 -10.85 10.92 10.60
CA GLU A 51 -11.14 12.28 11.08
C GLU A 51 -11.24 12.34 12.62
N GLU A 52 -11.84 11.33 13.26
CA GLU A 52 -11.84 11.17 14.72
C GLU A 52 -10.41 11.12 15.27
N SER A 53 -9.52 10.37 14.62
CA SER A 53 -8.11 10.25 15.03
C SER A 53 -7.35 11.58 14.93
N PHE A 54 -7.59 12.36 13.88
CA PHE A 54 -6.95 13.66 13.71
C PHE A 54 -7.49 14.73 14.69
N GLY A 55 -8.76 14.63 15.07
CA GLY A 55 -9.39 15.57 16.00
C GLY A 55 -9.17 17.02 15.61
N ASN A 56 -8.71 17.85 16.56
CA ASN A 56 -8.40 19.27 16.36
C ASN A 56 -6.95 19.54 15.94
N SER A 57 -6.26 18.55 15.35
CA SER A 57 -4.87 18.74 14.89
C SER A 57 -4.79 19.81 13.79
N GLU A 58 -3.71 20.59 13.79
CA GLU A 58 -3.39 21.57 12.75
C GLU A 58 -2.79 20.89 11.52
N THR A 59 -3.54 19.97 10.90
CA THR A 59 -3.12 19.22 9.71
C THR A 59 -4.10 19.43 8.57
N HIS A 60 -3.59 19.47 7.35
CA HIS A 60 -4.41 19.53 6.13
C HIS A 60 -4.60 18.12 5.59
N ARG A 61 -5.84 17.75 5.33
CA ARG A 61 -6.23 16.39 4.87
C ARG A 61 -7.05 16.51 3.60
N HIS A 62 -6.55 15.90 2.53
CA HIS A 62 -7.23 15.79 1.25
C HIS A 62 -7.62 14.34 1.04
N TYR A 63 -8.90 14.07 0.86
CA TYR A 63 -9.43 12.73 0.57
C TYR A 63 -9.89 12.67 -0.87
N GLU A 64 -9.30 11.77 -1.64
CA GLU A 64 -9.63 11.59 -3.04
C GLU A 64 -9.98 10.14 -3.35
N VAL A 65 -11.08 9.96 -4.08
CA VAL A 65 -11.49 8.65 -4.58
C VAL A 65 -10.79 8.38 -5.92
N PHE A 66 -9.97 7.32 -5.95
CA PHE A 66 -9.25 6.95 -7.16
C PHE A 66 -10.13 6.23 -8.19
N GLY A 67 -9.70 6.24 -9.46
CA GLY A 67 -10.49 5.77 -10.60
C GLY A 67 -10.71 4.25 -10.70
N GLY A 68 -10.11 3.45 -9.80
CA GLY A 68 -10.35 1.99 -9.72
C GLY A 68 -9.22 1.12 -10.27
N ILE A 69 -8.27 1.68 -10.99
CA ILE A 69 -7.10 0.98 -11.51
C ILE A 69 -5.82 1.78 -11.25
N SER A 70 -4.73 1.10 -10.94
CA SER A 70 -3.42 1.74 -10.76
C SER A 70 -2.79 2.02 -12.14
N SER A 71 -3.35 3.00 -12.85
CA SER A 71 -2.88 3.36 -14.18
C SER A 71 -1.91 4.54 -14.19
N VAL A 72 -1.16 4.66 -15.29
CA VAL A 72 -0.22 5.76 -15.50
C VAL A 72 -0.91 7.12 -15.40
N GLY A 73 -2.09 7.27 -16.01
CA GLY A 73 -2.87 8.51 -15.96
C GLY A 73 -3.39 8.84 -14.57
N GLU A 74 -3.87 7.84 -13.81
CA GLU A 74 -4.35 8.04 -12.44
C GLU A 74 -3.20 8.42 -11.49
N ILE A 75 -2.04 7.79 -11.62
CA ILE A 75 -0.85 8.16 -10.86
C ILE A 75 -0.44 9.60 -11.17
N GLU A 76 -0.39 9.99 -12.44
CA GLU A 76 -0.01 11.37 -12.83
C GLU A 76 -1.00 12.43 -12.32
N LYS A 77 -2.29 12.11 -12.26
CA LYS A 77 -3.31 12.96 -11.61
C LYS A 77 -2.94 13.24 -10.16
N PHE A 78 -2.63 12.20 -9.37
CA PHE A 78 -2.27 12.36 -7.96
C PHE A 78 -0.91 13.04 -7.76
N ARG A 79 0.06 12.80 -8.62
CA ARG A 79 1.34 13.51 -8.61
C ARG A 79 1.17 15.03 -8.75
N LYS A 80 0.27 15.47 -9.65
CA LYS A 80 -0.07 16.90 -9.80
C LYS A 80 -0.67 17.46 -8.51
N MET A 81 -1.56 16.71 -7.86
CA MET A 81 -2.13 17.14 -6.56
C MET A 81 -1.07 17.22 -5.47
N VAL A 82 -0.17 16.23 -5.37
CA VAL A 82 0.93 16.25 -4.38
C VAL A 82 1.75 17.54 -4.51
N ARG A 83 2.05 17.98 -5.74
CA ARG A 83 2.82 19.20 -5.99
C ARG A 83 2.00 20.46 -5.69
N ALA A 84 0.74 20.51 -6.14
CA ALA A 84 -0.12 21.68 -6.00
C ALA A 84 -0.45 21.99 -4.54
N GLU A 85 -0.69 20.97 -3.73
CA GLU A 85 -1.13 21.06 -2.34
C GLU A 85 0.04 20.91 -1.34
N ASN A 86 1.29 20.83 -1.83
CA ASN A 86 2.49 20.64 -1.00
C ASN A 86 2.34 19.47 -0.03
N ILE A 87 1.86 18.34 -0.50
CA ILE A 87 1.63 17.12 0.31
C ILE A 87 2.95 16.60 0.87
N ASP A 88 2.95 16.23 2.14
CA ASP A 88 4.08 15.59 2.83
C ASP A 88 3.96 14.08 2.81
N VAL A 89 2.73 13.58 2.99
CA VAL A 89 2.44 12.14 3.17
C VAL A 89 1.29 11.71 2.26
N VAL A 90 1.51 10.63 1.53
CA VAL A 90 0.47 9.97 0.74
C VAL A 90 -0.03 8.75 1.51
N VAL A 91 -1.34 8.60 1.63
CA VAL A 91 -1.96 7.46 2.32
C VAL A 91 -2.82 6.66 1.34
N GLY A 92 -2.51 5.38 1.16
CA GLY A 92 -3.31 4.47 0.35
C GLY A 92 -4.37 3.76 1.19
N VAL A 93 -5.66 3.99 0.90
CA VAL A 93 -6.78 3.43 1.68
C VAL A 93 -7.64 2.53 0.77
N GLY A 94 -7.50 1.23 0.89
CA GLY A 94 -8.26 0.32 0.02
C GLY A 94 -7.66 -1.06 -0.16
N GLY A 95 -7.94 -1.66 -1.31
CA GLY A 95 -7.29 -2.88 -1.81
C GLY A 95 -6.05 -2.58 -2.66
N GLY A 96 -5.49 -3.62 -3.28
CA GLY A 96 -4.22 -3.57 -4.00
C GLY A 96 -4.07 -2.39 -4.97
N SER A 97 -5.04 -2.13 -5.84
CA SER A 97 -4.95 -1.04 -6.82
C SER A 97 -4.84 0.37 -6.19
N ALA A 98 -5.60 0.64 -5.11
CA ALA A 98 -5.50 1.92 -4.40
C ALA A 98 -4.15 2.05 -3.70
N ILE A 99 -3.67 0.96 -3.11
CA ILE A 99 -2.37 0.87 -2.44
C ILE A 99 -1.24 1.08 -3.45
N ASP A 100 -1.29 0.43 -4.59
CA ASP A 100 -0.28 0.54 -5.64
C ASP A 100 -0.22 1.96 -6.23
N THR A 101 -1.39 2.60 -6.44
CA THR A 101 -1.47 3.99 -6.87
C THR A 101 -0.81 4.93 -5.86
N ALA A 102 -1.09 4.73 -4.55
CA ALA A 102 -0.50 5.56 -3.49
C ALA A 102 1.02 5.38 -3.39
N LYS A 103 1.52 4.13 -3.43
CA LYS A 103 2.96 3.85 -3.42
C LYS A 103 3.68 4.47 -4.61
N ALA A 104 3.12 4.31 -5.82
CA ALA A 104 3.71 4.88 -7.03
C ALA A 104 3.72 6.42 -6.99
N THR A 105 2.61 7.04 -6.57
CA THR A 105 2.51 8.49 -6.41
C THR A 105 3.57 9.01 -5.44
N ALA A 106 3.67 8.41 -4.25
CA ALA A 106 4.63 8.79 -3.23
C ALA A 106 6.08 8.63 -3.72
N HIS A 107 6.38 7.51 -4.37
CA HIS A 107 7.70 7.24 -4.92
C HIS A 107 8.16 8.30 -5.93
N TYR A 108 7.33 8.59 -6.94
CA TYR A 108 7.68 9.56 -7.97
C TYR A 108 7.83 11.00 -7.43
N GLU A 109 7.15 11.33 -6.34
CA GLU A 109 7.23 12.67 -5.73
C GLU A 109 8.17 12.72 -4.51
N GLY A 110 8.86 11.62 -4.19
CA GLY A 110 9.80 11.55 -3.05
C GLY A 110 9.12 11.79 -1.71
N LYS A 111 7.86 11.34 -1.55
CA LYS A 111 7.05 11.54 -0.35
C LYS A 111 6.98 10.29 0.51
N ARG A 112 6.59 10.48 1.78
CA ARG A 112 6.30 9.38 2.70
C ARG A 112 5.01 8.67 2.28
N VAL A 113 4.94 7.36 2.53
CA VAL A 113 3.75 6.57 2.21
C VAL A 113 3.30 5.72 3.39
N VAL A 114 2.00 5.83 3.70
CA VAL A 114 1.33 4.98 4.70
C VAL A 114 0.21 4.22 4.02
N ILE A 115 0.03 2.96 4.39
CA ILE A 115 -0.97 2.08 3.80
C ILE A 115 -2.00 1.65 4.84
N ILE A 116 -3.26 1.78 4.48
CA ILE A 116 -4.43 1.32 5.25
C ILE A 116 -5.20 0.32 4.38
N PRO A 117 -4.88 -0.99 4.47
CA PRO A 117 -5.64 -2.00 3.75
C PRO A 117 -7.06 -2.11 4.34
N THR A 118 -8.06 -2.12 3.47
CA THR A 118 -9.47 -2.33 3.85
C THR A 118 -9.96 -3.73 3.51
N VAL A 119 -9.12 -4.50 2.84
CA VAL A 119 -9.29 -5.92 2.51
C VAL A 119 -7.94 -6.62 2.63
N VAL A 120 -7.93 -7.92 2.90
CA VAL A 120 -6.71 -8.73 3.03
C VAL A 120 -6.66 -9.76 1.90
N ALA A 121 -6.58 -9.28 0.67
CA ALA A 121 -6.61 -10.13 -0.53
C ALA A 121 -5.22 -10.45 -1.09
N THR A 122 -4.19 -9.69 -0.73
CA THR A 122 -2.81 -9.80 -1.22
C THR A 122 -1.80 -9.28 -0.20
N ASP A 123 -0.52 -9.48 -0.46
CA ASP A 123 0.60 -8.94 0.33
C ASP A 123 0.99 -7.48 -0.03
N ALA A 124 0.34 -6.88 -1.02
CA ALA A 124 0.63 -5.52 -1.52
C ALA A 124 0.79 -4.44 -0.43
N PRO A 125 0.08 -4.49 0.73
CA PRO A 125 0.24 -3.49 1.78
C PRO A 125 1.66 -3.38 2.35
N CYS A 126 2.40 -4.48 2.40
CA CYS A 126 3.70 -4.55 3.06
C CYS A 126 4.88 -4.59 2.10
N THR A 127 4.64 -4.64 0.78
CA THR A 127 5.69 -4.85 -0.22
C THR A 127 6.21 -3.55 -0.83
N GLY A 128 7.49 -3.55 -1.20
CA GLY A 128 8.16 -2.50 -1.97
C GLY A 128 7.96 -2.67 -3.48
N LEU A 129 6.73 -2.98 -3.91
CA LEU A 129 6.35 -3.26 -5.30
C LEU A 129 4.97 -2.70 -5.59
N SER A 130 4.75 -2.21 -6.80
CA SER A 130 3.41 -1.93 -7.36
C SER A 130 3.27 -2.49 -8.75
N VAL A 131 2.05 -2.92 -9.08
CA VAL A 131 1.66 -3.31 -10.44
C VAL A 131 1.01 -2.12 -11.12
N ILE A 132 1.59 -1.67 -12.23
CA ILE A 132 1.15 -0.50 -12.97
C ILE A 132 0.52 -0.94 -14.28
N TYR A 133 -0.57 -0.27 -14.64
CA TYR A 133 -1.34 -0.52 -15.85
C TYR A 133 -1.34 0.71 -16.77
N ASN A 134 -1.63 0.50 -18.03
CA ASN A 134 -2.02 1.56 -18.94
C ASN A 134 -3.47 2.00 -18.66
N ASP A 135 -3.87 3.15 -19.18
CA ASP A 135 -5.23 3.68 -18.95
C ASP A 135 -6.33 2.83 -19.62
N ASP A 136 -5.97 1.98 -20.57
CA ASP A 136 -6.87 1.00 -21.19
C ASP A 136 -7.01 -0.29 -20.36
N GLY A 137 -6.30 -0.39 -19.23
CA GLY A 137 -6.31 -1.56 -18.34
C GLY A 137 -5.32 -2.66 -18.70
N SER A 138 -4.55 -2.52 -19.78
CA SER A 138 -3.48 -3.47 -20.10
C SER A 138 -2.32 -3.33 -19.11
N PHE A 139 -1.60 -4.43 -18.87
CA PHE A 139 -0.40 -4.42 -18.03
C PHE A 139 0.67 -3.49 -18.61
N ASN A 140 1.26 -2.64 -17.77
CA ASN A 140 2.36 -1.77 -18.15
C ASN A 140 3.68 -2.30 -17.59
N THR A 141 3.86 -2.28 -16.26
CA THR A 141 5.13 -2.65 -15.64
C THR A 141 4.96 -3.04 -14.16
N TYR A 142 5.98 -3.71 -13.62
CA TYR A 142 6.23 -3.79 -12.18
C TYR A 142 7.15 -2.62 -11.77
N LEU A 143 6.73 -1.84 -10.79
CA LEU A 143 7.53 -0.76 -10.23
C LEU A 143 8.08 -1.19 -8.88
N PHE A 144 9.40 -1.40 -8.81
CA PHE A 144 10.11 -1.80 -7.59
C PHE A 144 10.60 -0.57 -6.84
N TYR A 145 10.46 -0.60 -5.52
CA TYR A 145 10.90 0.48 -4.64
C TYR A 145 12.10 0.04 -3.80
N PRO A 146 13.02 0.97 -3.45
CA PRO A 146 14.16 0.64 -2.61
C PRO A 146 13.75 0.25 -1.19
N ASN A 147 12.59 0.73 -0.74
CA ASN A 147 12.06 0.50 0.61
C ASN A 147 10.59 0.07 0.56
N ASN A 148 10.16 -0.63 1.60
CA ASN A 148 8.76 -0.88 1.88
C ASN A 148 8.10 0.40 2.43
N PRO A 149 6.75 0.48 2.54
CA PRO A 149 6.06 1.66 3.05
C PRO A 149 6.59 2.15 4.41
N ASP A 150 6.54 3.45 4.65
CA ASP A 150 6.90 4.05 5.94
C ASP A 150 5.98 3.57 7.06
N GLY A 151 4.72 3.27 6.74
CA GLY A 151 3.78 2.72 7.68
C GLY A 151 2.72 1.84 7.04
N VAL A 152 2.26 0.85 7.80
CA VAL A 152 1.07 0.04 7.49
C VAL A 152 0.21 0.00 8.73
N LEU A 153 -1.06 0.37 8.60
CA LEU A 153 -2.04 0.27 9.68
C LEU A 153 -3.19 -0.64 9.26
N VAL A 154 -3.34 -1.75 9.96
CA VAL A 154 -4.37 -2.75 9.74
C VAL A 154 -5.43 -2.66 10.84
N ASP A 155 -6.59 -2.09 10.52
CA ASP A 155 -7.73 -2.13 11.42
C ASP A 155 -8.51 -3.43 11.20
N SER A 156 -8.37 -4.36 12.14
CA SER A 156 -9.02 -5.67 12.03
C SER A 156 -10.55 -5.59 12.12
N TYR A 157 -11.11 -4.52 12.68
CA TYR A 157 -12.55 -4.26 12.60
C TYR A 157 -12.99 -4.00 11.16
N VAL A 158 -12.28 -3.15 10.42
CA VAL A 158 -12.58 -2.86 9.00
C VAL A 158 -12.46 -4.13 8.16
N ILE A 159 -11.38 -4.89 8.35
CA ILE A 159 -11.15 -6.16 7.63
C ILE A 159 -12.25 -7.18 7.91
N ALA A 160 -12.69 -7.31 9.16
CA ALA A 160 -13.73 -8.26 9.55
C ALA A 160 -15.10 -7.95 8.93
N HIS A 161 -15.35 -6.68 8.56
CA HIS A 161 -16.58 -6.25 7.88
C HIS A 161 -16.45 -6.21 6.35
N ALA A 162 -15.28 -6.54 5.81
CA ALA A 162 -15.08 -6.67 4.37
C ALA A 162 -15.66 -8.00 3.83
N PRO A 163 -16.03 -8.07 2.55
CA PRO A 163 -16.50 -9.32 1.96
C PRO A 163 -15.50 -10.47 2.14
N VAL A 164 -15.97 -11.59 2.69
CA VAL A 164 -15.16 -12.77 3.04
C VAL A 164 -14.32 -13.30 1.87
N LYS A 165 -14.76 -13.12 0.64
CA LYS A 165 -14.01 -13.53 -0.56
C LYS A 165 -12.61 -12.95 -0.63
N PHE A 166 -12.38 -11.75 -0.07
CA PHE A 166 -11.05 -11.14 -0.05
C PHE A 166 -10.13 -11.81 0.98
N LEU A 167 -10.66 -12.24 2.12
CA LEU A 167 -9.89 -13.05 3.07
C LEU A 167 -9.52 -14.41 2.44
N VAL A 168 -10.47 -15.06 1.78
CA VAL A 168 -10.20 -16.33 1.08
C VAL A 168 -9.14 -16.14 -0.01
N ALA A 169 -9.22 -15.05 -0.78
CA ALA A 169 -8.20 -14.72 -1.79
C ALA A 169 -6.81 -14.54 -1.16
N GLY A 170 -6.70 -13.80 -0.05
CA GLY A 170 -5.43 -13.60 0.65
C GLY A 170 -4.87 -14.88 1.27
N MET A 171 -5.72 -15.79 1.75
CA MET A 171 -5.28 -17.13 2.19
C MET A 171 -4.71 -17.93 1.01
N GLY A 172 -5.34 -17.84 -0.16
CA GLY A 172 -4.85 -18.46 -1.40
C GLY A 172 -3.54 -17.86 -1.87
N ASP A 173 -3.41 -16.54 -1.85
CA ASP A 173 -2.20 -15.79 -2.17
C ASP A 173 -1.02 -16.21 -1.27
N ALA A 174 -1.24 -16.23 0.04
CA ALA A 174 -0.24 -16.68 1.01
C ALA A 174 0.18 -18.15 0.79
N LEU A 175 -0.77 -19.04 0.49
CA LEU A 175 -0.48 -20.43 0.17
C LEU A 175 0.29 -20.55 -1.16
N GLY A 176 -0.06 -19.74 -2.16
CA GLY A 176 0.58 -19.66 -3.48
C GLY A 176 2.08 -19.41 -3.37
N THR A 177 2.50 -18.55 -2.45
CA THR A 177 3.90 -18.21 -2.19
C THR A 177 4.80 -19.44 -1.98
N TYR A 178 4.30 -20.47 -1.29
CA TYR A 178 5.05 -21.72 -1.12
C TYR A 178 5.32 -22.42 -2.45
N PHE A 179 4.32 -22.49 -3.33
CA PHE A 179 4.47 -23.19 -4.61
C PHE A 179 5.36 -22.40 -5.57
N GLU A 180 5.25 -21.08 -5.56
CA GLU A 180 6.09 -20.16 -6.34
C GLU A 180 7.55 -20.26 -5.91
N ALA A 181 7.81 -20.14 -4.60
CA ALA A 181 9.16 -20.29 -4.04
C ALA A 181 9.77 -21.66 -4.38
N ARG A 182 8.98 -22.74 -4.28
CA ARG A 182 9.42 -24.09 -4.66
C ARG A 182 9.73 -24.21 -6.14
N ALA A 183 8.94 -23.58 -7.01
CA ALA A 183 9.19 -23.56 -8.45
C ALA A 183 10.49 -22.81 -8.77
N CYS A 184 10.67 -21.61 -8.22
CA CYS A 184 11.90 -20.83 -8.37
C CYS A 184 13.13 -21.59 -7.86
N TYR A 185 13.03 -22.26 -6.71
CA TYR A 185 14.11 -23.07 -6.17
C TYR A 185 14.53 -24.22 -7.11
N ARG A 186 13.54 -24.91 -7.72
CA ARG A 186 13.79 -26.06 -8.62
C ARG A 186 14.34 -25.66 -9.97
N THR A 187 14.03 -24.47 -10.45
CA THR A 187 14.41 -23.99 -11.78
C THR A 187 15.61 -23.05 -11.75
N ASP A 188 16.12 -22.69 -10.56
CA ASP A 188 17.13 -21.65 -10.37
C ASP A 188 16.73 -20.33 -11.08
N ALA A 189 15.42 -20.00 -11.09
CA ALA A 189 14.90 -18.84 -11.77
C ALA A 189 15.50 -17.54 -11.20
N PRO A 190 15.87 -16.59 -12.06
CA PRO A 190 16.38 -15.29 -11.60
C PRO A 190 15.26 -14.48 -10.92
N SER A 191 15.64 -13.72 -9.89
CA SER A 191 14.74 -12.74 -9.27
C SER A 191 14.41 -11.63 -10.26
N LEU A 192 13.12 -11.23 -10.32
CA LEU A 192 12.68 -10.09 -11.12
C LEU A 192 13.23 -8.75 -10.62
N GLU A 193 13.57 -8.66 -9.33
CA GLU A 193 14.09 -7.42 -8.73
C GLU A 193 15.55 -7.16 -9.06
N ASN A 194 16.40 -8.18 -9.02
CA ASN A 194 17.85 -8.01 -9.08
C ASN A 194 18.59 -9.02 -9.97
N GLY A 195 17.88 -9.91 -10.63
CA GLY A 195 18.46 -10.94 -11.50
C GLY A 195 19.24 -12.06 -10.77
N GLY A 196 19.37 -11.98 -9.45
CA GLY A 196 20.02 -12.99 -8.64
C GLY A 196 19.15 -14.24 -8.47
N ILE A 197 19.79 -15.40 -8.28
CA ILE A 197 19.06 -16.65 -8.00
C ILE A 197 18.61 -16.63 -6.54
N THR A 198 17.30 -16.73 -6.32
CA THR A 198 16.70 -16.80 -4.98
C THR A 198 16.64 -18.27 -4.54
N ARG A 199 17.45 -18.60 -3.52
CA ARG A 199 17.34 -19.88 -2.82
C ARG A 199 17.03 -19.58 -1.36
N SER A 200 15.82 -19.88 -0.95
CA SER A 200 15.40 -19.78 0.47
C SER A 200 15.82 -21.01 1.27
#